data_540be74db23b6acc32602a27324e6cac
#
_entry.id   540be74db23b6acc32602a27324e6cac
#
_cell.length_a   1.000
_cell.length_b   1.000
_cell.length_c   1.000
_cell.angle_alpha   90.00
_cell.angle_beta   90.00
_cell.angle_gamma   90.00
#
_symmetry.space_group_name_H-M   'P 1'
#
loop_
_entity.id
_entity.type
_entity.pdbx_description
1 polymer ?
#
loop_
_entity_poly.entity_id
_entity_poly.type
_entity_poly.pdbx_seq_one_letter_code
_entity_poly.pdbx_strand_id
1 'polypeptide(L)'
;RLQGRDYCIPALQSLGLNVPVMPDGAFYAWADCTDAAQRLGVQGSWDFALEVMRRAHVAITPGRDFGSFEPERFVRFSTANSMAQLQESVARLRKLLA
;
A
#
# COMPACT_ATOMS: atom_id res chain seq x y z
N ARG A 1 9.13 -14.86 2.32
CA ARG A 1 8.67 -13.85 3.26
C ARG A 1 9.50 -12.59 3.22
N LEU A 2 10.81 -12.72 3.50
CA LEU A 2 11.72 -11.60 3.25
C LEU A 2 11.72 -11.22 1.79
N GLN A 3 11.58 -12.20 0.90
CA GLN A 3 11.45 -11.92 -0.53
C GLN A 3 10.25 -11.04 -0.85
N GLY A 4 9.12 -11.33 -0.20
CA GLY A 4 7.94 -10.50 -0.41
C GLY A 4 8.17 -9.06 -0.01
N ARG A 5 8.78 -8.85 1.16
CA ARG A 5 9.09 -7.53 1.65
C ARG A 5 10.11 -6.83 0.76
N ASP A 6 11.16 -7.54 0.39
CA ASP A 6 12.23 -6.98 -0.44
C ASP A 6 11.72 -6.59 -1.83
N TYR A 7 10.73 -7.30 -2.33
CA TYR A 7 10.09 -6.96 -3.60
C TYR A 7 9.14 -5.77 -3.44
N CYS A 8 8.30 -5.80 -2.40
CA CYS A 8 7.21 -4.83 -2.27
C CYS A 8 7.70 -3.43 -1.96
N ILE A 9 8.71 -3.26 -1.12
CA ILE A 9 9.11 -1.93 -0.69
C ILE A 9 9.57 -1.08 -1.87
N PRO A 10 10.54 -1.51 -2.69
CA PRO A 10 10.92 -0.70 -3.85
C PRO A 10 9.78 -0.52 -4.84
N ALA A 11 8.94 -1.55 -5.02
CA ALA A 11 7.83 -1.48 -5.96
C ALA A 11 6.81 -0.43 -5.51
N LEU A 12 6.45 -0.42 -4.23
CA LEU A 12 5.52 0.57 -3.70
C LEU A 12 6.09 1.98 -3.79
N GLN A 13 7.38 2.13 -3.50
CA GLN A 13 8.02 3.44 -3.60
C GLN A 13 8.02 3.94 -5.04
N SER A 14 8.21 3.06 -6.01
CA SER A 14 8.16 3.45 -7.41
C SER A 14 6.78 3.91 -7.85
N LEU A 15 5.74 3.55 -7.10
CA LEU A 15 4.37 3.97 -7.36
C LEU A 15 3.99 5.25 -6.60
N GLY A 16 4.92 5.81 -5.85
CA GLY A 16 4.64 6.99 -5.05
C GLY A 16 4.09 6.70 -3.67
N LEU A 17 4.14 5.43 -3.25
CA LEU A 17 3.75 5.02 -1.91
C LEU A 17 5.00 4.91 -1.06
N ASN A 18 5.25 5.91 -0.25
CA ASN A 18 6.47 5.97 0.53
C ASN A 18 6.39 5.05 1.74
N VAL A 19 7.43 4.24 1.95
CA VAL A 19 7.51 3.31 3.08
C VAL A 19 8.66 3.76 3.98
N PRO A 20 8.38 4.64 4.95
CA PRO A 20 9.46 5.23 5.77
C PRO A 20 10.08 4.24 6.75
N VAL A 21 9.27 3.33 7.30
CA VAL A 21 9.75 2.37 8.30
C VAL A 21 9.11 1.02 8.06
N MET A 22 9.88 -0.03 8.25
CA MET A 22 9.40 -1.40 8.15
C MET A 22 9.86 -2.16 9.37
N PRO A 23 8.93 -2.60 10.25
CA PRO A 23 9.34 -3.38 11.42
C PRO A 23 9.96 -4.71 11.00
N ASP A 24 11.00 -5.11 11.73
CA ASP A 24 11.65 -6.39 11.47
C ASP A 24 10.67 -7.54 11.68
N GLY A 25 10.67 -8.50 10.77
CA GLY A 25 9.84 -9.68 10.87
C GLY A 25 8.37 -9.45 10.56
N ALA A 26 7.98 -8.24 10.20
CA ALA A 26 6.58 -7.95 9.89
C ALA A 26 6.17 -8.55 8.55
N PHE A 27 4.89 -8.90 8.45
CA PHE A 27 4.30 -9.41 7.21
C PHE A 27 3.51 -8.33 6.47
N TYR A 28 3.78 -7.07 6.74
CA TYR A 28 3.10 -5.97 6.08
C TYR A 28 4.00 -4.74 6.07
N ALA A 29 3.70 -3.85 5.16
CA ALA A 29 4.38 -2.57 5.05
C ALA A 29 3.39 -1.44 5.29
N TRP A 30 3.79 -0.43 6.05
CA TRP A 30 3.05 0.81 6.21
C TRP A 30 3.51 1.77 5.12
N ALA A 31 2.59 2.18 4.27
CA ALA A 31 2.91 3.04 3.15
C ALA A 31 2.18 4.37 3.27
N ASP A 32 2.93 5.46 3.10
CA ASP A 32 2.35 6.80 3.05
C ASP A 32 1.69 6.98 1.70
N CYS A 33 0.38 7.14 1.68
CA CYS A 33 -0.40 7.22 0.45
C CYS A 33 -0.76 8.64 0.04
N THR A 34 -0.15 9.65 0.67
CA THR A 34 -0.52 11.05 0.42
C THR A 34 -0.46 11.40 -1.06
N ASP A 35 0.68 11.15 -1.70
CA ASP A 35 0.85 11.51 -3.11
C ASP A 35 -0.03 10.66 -4.02
N ALA A 36 -0.13 9.37 -3.73
CA ALA A 36 -0.95 8.46 -4.53
C ALA A 36 -2.42 8.82 -4.43
N ALA A 37 -2.88 9.20 -3.24
CA ALA A 37 -4.27 9.62 -3.05
C ALA A 37 -4.58 10.88 -3.85
N GLN A 38 -3.65 11.83 -3.87
CA GLN A 38 -3.83 13.04 -4.67
C GLN A 38 -3.96 12.72 -6.16
N ARG A 39 -3.17 11.78 -6.64
CA ARG A 39 -3.27 11.37 -8.05
C ARG A 39 -4.60 10.73 -8.38
N LEU A 40 -5.21 10.03 -7.44
CA LEU A 40 -6.55 9.46 -7.63
C LEU A 40 -7.66 10.46 -7.38
N GLY A 41 -7.35 11.63 -6.82
CA GLY A 41 -8.37 12.63 -6.52
C GLY A 41 -9.17 12.33 -5.27
N VAL A 42 -8.61 11.58 -4.33
CA VAL A 42 -9.27 11.25 -3.06
C VAL A 42 -8.44 11.80 -1.91
N GLN A 43 -9.06 11.87 -0.73
CA GLN A 43 -8.40 12.37 0.47
C GLN A 43 -8.41 11.32 1.55
N GLY A 44 -7.23 11.09 2.14
CA GLY A 44 -7.10 10.21 3.28
C GLY A 44 -6.95 8.75 2.91
N SER A 45 -6.46 7.98 3.87
CA SER A 45 -6.17 6.57 3.65
C SER A 45 -7.43 5.74 3.49
N TRP A 46 -8.51 6.12 4.15
CA TRP A 46 -9.77 5.39 4.04
C TRP A 46 -10.29 5.43 2.61
N ASP A 47 -10.42 6.64 2.06
CA ASP A 47 -10.92 6.80 0.69
C ASP A 47 -9.96 6.19 -0.32
N PHE A 48 -8.65 6.31 -0.08
CA PHE A 48 -7.66 5.71 -0.95
C PHE A 48 -7.82 4.18 -0.96
N ALA A 49 -7.95 3.56 0.21
CA ALA A 49 -8.11 2.11 0.29
C ALA A 49 -9.38 1.63 -0.40
N LEU A 50 -10.47 2.38 -0.25
CA LEU A 50 -11.72 2.04 -0.92
C LEU A 50 -11.60 2.11 -2.44
N GLU A 51 -10.97 3.16 -2.95
CA GLU A 51 -10.80 3.31 -4.39
C GLU A 51 -9.88 2.24 -4.97
N VAL A 52 -8.82 1.91 -4.25
CA VAL A 52 -7.89 0.85 -4.68
C VAL A 52 -8.63 -0.48 -4.75
N MET A 53 -9.42 -0.80 -3.73
CA MET A 53 -10.18 -2.05 -3.75
C MET A 53 -11.19 -2.06 -4.89
N ARG A 54 -11.92 -0.97 -5.08
CA ARG A 54 -13.00 -0.90 -6.06
C ARG A 54 -12.47 -0.93 -7.48
N ARG A 55 -11.36 -0.23 -7.75
CA ARG A 55 -10.87 -0.05 -9.12
C ARG A 55 -9.77 -1.02 -9.50
N ALA A 56 -8.94 -1.42 -8.55
CA ALA A 56 -7.81 -2.31 -8.83
C ALA A 56 -7.98 -3.69 -8.22
N HIS A 57 -8.99 -3.87 -7.36
CA HIS A 57 -9.24 -5.14 -6.67
C HIS A 57 -8.04 -5.59 -5.83
N VAL A 58 -7.39 -4.63 -5.20
CA VAL A 58 -6.28 -4.88 -4.29
C VAL A 58 -6.72 -4.49 -2.90
N ALA A 59 -6.62 -5.43 -1.96
CA ALA A 59 -7.03 -5.18 -0.58
C ALA A 59 -5.88 -4.57 0.19
N ILE A 60 -6.03 -3.32 0.60
CA ILE A 60 -5.13 -2.66 1.53
C ILE A 60 -5.95 -2.13 2.68
N THR A 61 -5.32 -1.91 3.83
CA THR A 61 -6.05 -1.51 5.02
C THR A 61 -5.69 -0.08 5.40
N PRO A 62 -6.69 0.79 5.62
CA PRO A 62 -6.40 2.17 6.01
C PRO A 62 -5.84 2.24 7.43
N GLY A 63 -4.98 3.25 7.66
CA GLY A 63 -4.29 3.37 8.93
C GLY A 63 -5.22 3.62 10.11
N ARG A 64 -6.39 4.22 9.87
CA ARG A 64 -7.33 4.51 10.95
C ARG A 64 -7.79 3.25 11.70
N ASP A 65 -7.65 2.10 11.07
CA ASP A 65 -8.06 0.84 11.69
C ASP A 65 -7.04 0.33 12.71
N PHE A 66 -5.84 0.89 12.75
CA PHE A 66 -4.75 0.29 13.51
C PHE A 66 -4.06 1.19 14.50
N GLY A 67 -4.22 2.48 14.43
CA GLY A 67 -3.48 3.31 15.34
C GLY A 67 -3.82 4.76 15.22
N SER A 68 -3.09 5.56 16.00
CA SER A 68 -3.36 6.98 16.13
C SER A 68 -2.32 7.86 15.44
N PHE A 69 -1.22 7.30 14.93
CA PHE A 69 -0.19 8.11 14.29
C PHE A 69 -0.55 8.38 12.85
N GLU A 70 -0.99 9.58 12.57
CA GLU A 70 -1.33 10.09 11.25
C GLU A 70 -2.11 9.07 10.40
N PRO A 71 -3.24 8.55 10.92
CA PRO A 71 -3.93 7.44 10.26
C PRO A 71 -4.43 7.77 8.87
N GLU A 72 -4.61 9.04 8.54
CA GLU A 72 -5.10 9.43 7.22
C GLU A 72 -4.01 9.43 6.15
N ARG A 73 -2.75 9.26 6.57
CA ARG A 73 -1.63 9.24 5.64
C ARG A 73 -1.18 7.84 5.25
N PHE A 74 -1.53 6.83 6.05
CA PHE A 74 -0.92 5.51 5.91
C PHE A 74 -1.94 4.45 5.58
N VAL A 75 -1.51 3.51 4.73
CA VAL A 75 -2.22 2.26 4.50
C VAL A 75 -1.28 1.11 4.81
N ARG A 76 -1.86 -0.04 5.14
CA ARG A 76 -1.10 -1.25 5.41
C ARG A 76 -1.22 -2.19 4.22
N PHE A 77 -0.08 -2.58 3.68
CA PHE A 77 0.00 -3.49 2.54
C PHE A 77 0.60 -4.81 3.03
N SER A 78 -0.12 -5.92 2.85
CA SER A 78 0.35 -7.22 3.31
C SER A 78 1.44 -7.75 2.39
N THR A 79 2.55 -8.22 2.98
CA THR A 79 3.62 -8.87 2.25
C THR A 79 3.65 -10.37 2.48
N ALA A 80 2.61 -10.92 3.12
CA ALA A 80 2.55 -12.34 3.48
C ALA A 80 2.07 -13.23 2.34
N ASN A 81 1.61 -12.65 1.25
CA ASN A 81 1.12 -13.40 0.10
C ASN A 81 2.25 -14.01 -0.71
N SER A 82 1.90 -14.93 -1.62
CA SER A 82 2.89 -15.50 -2.54
C SER A 82 3.49 -14.41 -3.42
N MET A 83 4.68 -14.68 -3.96
CA MET A 83 5.33 -13.72 -4.84
C MET A 83 4.45 -13.42 -6.06
N ALA A 84 3.78 -14.43 -6.61
CA ALA A 84 2.90 -14.22 -7.75
C ALA A 84 1.75 -13.26 -7.40
N GLN A 85 1.16 -13.41 -6.22
CA GLN A 85 0.09 -12.52 -5.79
C GLN A 85 0.58 -11.11 -5.53
N LEU A 86 1.78 -10.97 -4.97
CA LEU A 86 2.37 -9.64 -4.74
C LEU A 86 2.66 -8.94 -6.05
N GLN A 87 3.19 -9.66 -7.02
CA GLN A 87 3.46 -9.10 -8.34
C GLN A 87 2.18 -8.67 -9.04
N GLU A 88 1.13 -9.46 -8.92
CA GLU A 88 -0.16 -9.11 -9.49
C GLU A 88 -0.73 -7.85 -8.83
N SER A 89 -0.66 -7.77 -7.51
CA SER A 89 -1.14 -6.60 -6.78
C SER A 89 -0.40 -5.33 -7.20
N VAL A 90 0.92 -5.41 -7.32
CA VAL A 90 1.74 -4.28 -7.74
C VAL A 90 1.38 -3.87 -9.17
N ALA A 91 1.18 -4.84 -10.06
CA ALA A 91 0.81 -4.54 -11.44
C ALA A 91 -0.52 -3.80 -11.53
N ARG A 92 -1.49 -4.22 -10.72
CA ARG A 92 -2.80 -3.55 -10.68
C ARG A 92 -2.70 -2.14 -10.13
N LEU A 93 -1.90 -1.95 -9.08
CA LEU A 93 -1.67 -0.62 -8.52
C LEU A 93 -0.96 0.29 -9.53
N ARG A 94 0.02 -0.25 -10.24
CA ARG A 94 0.75 0.53 -11.23
C ARG A 94 -0.19 1.02 -12.33
N LYS A 95 -1.08 0.16 -12.78
CA LYS A 95 -2.06 0.53 -13.80
C LYS A 95 -3.00 1.62 -13.30
N LEU A 96 -3.43 1.50 -12.05
CA LEU A 96 -4.35 2.47 -11.46
C LEU A 96 -3.69 3.83 -11.24
N LEU A 97 -2.44 3.84 -10.79
CA LEU A 97 -1.75 5.06 -10.39
C LEU A 97 -0.92 5.69 -11.50
N ALA A 98 -0.85 5.05 -12.65
CA ALA A 98 -0.08 5.58 -13.77
C ALA A 98 -0.71 6.83 -14.36
#